data_124f7b242c8b49cb284efd23641dad05
#
_entry.id   124f7b242c8b49cb284efd23641dad05
#
_cell.length_a   1.000
_cell.length_b   1.000
_cell.length_c   1.000
_cell.angle_alpha   90.00
_cell.angle_beta   90.00
_cell.angle_gamma   90.00
#
_symmetry.space_group_name_H-M   'P 1'
#
loop_
_entity.id
_entity.type
_entity.pdbx_description
1 polymer ?
#
loop_
_entity_poly.entity_id
_entity_poly.type
_entity_poly.pdbx_seq_one_letter_code
_entity_poly.pdbx_strand_id
1 'polypeptide(L)'
;MNLLRKTWGIVIAVIICSCHSATFDTISPDGTLKVGVVTTKDGDYGKAAFVVHYKGDSILFRSELGLETDAQKFAGNLRLKSVSEPKSVIDDYRMITGKRSHCVNEASERVYSLENDEGQTLEVTFRVYNDGIAFKYGLKAISDEEHIINEYTAYALPQGSKRWIQQYDPGYEKFFPLSTDGKLANRPEVDLWGYPALIEPRDSVFVLITEANIRRGHCGSFLYNGDNRDNYQVRLGDKKLAFSGVWESPWRLLIAGSLADITESTLVTDVSDPSKVEDTEWIKPGMVSWIYWAYNHGSQDYQIVKEYIDLAVKMKWPYDLIDWEWDVMRNGGNIQDAVKYALSQGVKPLVWYNSSTNWIGPGPLFRLNKKADREKEYKWLSDMGVAGIKVDFFSGDSVSTMNYYIDLLEDAVKYKLMR
;
A
#
# COMPACT_ATOMS: atom_id res chain seq x y z
N MET A 1 88.55 22.06 1.52
CA MET A 1 88.24 20.72 1.97
C MET A 1 86.83 20.72 2.47
N ASN A 2 85.84 20.51 1.53
CA ASN A 2 84.45 20.58 1.80
C ASN A 2 83.83 19.18 1.75
N LEU A 3 83.33 18.70 2.88
CA LEU A 3 82.57 17.45 2.99
C LEU A 3 81.14 17.69 2.64
N LEU A 4 80.71 17.12 1.51
CA LEU A 4 79.30 17.01 1.13
C LEU A 4 78.64 15.84 1.89
N ARG A 5 77.74 16.15 2.81
CA ARG A 5 76.81 15.18 3.42
C ARG A 5 75.63 14.92 2.47
N LYS A 6 75.56 13.74 1.91
CA LYS A 6 74.35 13.21 1.21
C LYS A 6 73.33 12.73 2.25
N THR A 7 72.23 13.44 2.37
CA THR A 7 71.06 12.97 3.12
C THR A 7 70.17 12.16 2.17
N TRP A 8 70.01 10.89 2.46
CA TRP A 8 69.04 10.03 1.81
C TRP A 8 67.68 10.26 2.48
N GLY A 9 66.72 10.84 1.76
CA GLY A 9 65.34 10.90 2.19
C GLY A 9 64.62 9.56 1.89
N ILE A 10 64.20 8.86 2.93
CA ILE A 10 63.35 7.69 2.80
C ILE A 10 61.93 8.20 2.55
N VAL A 11 61.45 8.02 1.32
CA VAL A 11 60.03 8.25 0.99
C VAL A 11 59.23 7.02 1.41
N ILE A 12 58.53 7.11 2.57
CA ILE A 12 57.57 6.10 2.99
C ILE A 12 56.30 6.32 2.16
N ALA A 13 56.11 5.51 1.13
CA ALA A 13 54.82 5.43 0.41
C ALA A 13 53.77 4.77 1.35
N VAL A 14 52.93 5.58 1.94
CA VAL A 14 51.74 5.10 2.64
C VAL A 14 50.76 4.62 1.57
N ILE A 15 50.74 3.31 1.35
CA ILE A 15 49.69 2.66 0.56
C ILE A 15 48.43 2.72 1.43
N ILE A 16 47.56 3.70 1.15
CA ILE A 16 46.19 3.73 1.66
C ILE A 16 45.44 2.64 0.89
N CYS A 17 45.42 1.45 1.50
CA CYS A 17 44.51 0.39 1.04
C CYS A 17 43.09 0.84 1.41
N SER A 18 42.40 1.54 0.49
CA SER A 18 40.97 1.76 0.60
C SER A 18 40.31 0.40 0.38
N CYS A 19 39.96 -0.26 1.49
CA CYS A 19 39.01 -1.36 1.44
C CYS A 19 37.69 -0.80 0.89
N HIS A 20 37.51 -0.89 -0.43
CA HIS A 20 36.18 -0.81 -1.02
C HIS A 20 35.48 -2.10 -0.60
N SER A 21 34.68 -2.05 0.48
CA SER A 21 33.63 -3.04 0.67
C SER A 21 32.78 -2.98 -0.60
N ALA A 22 32.67 -4.08 -1.31
CA ALA A 22 31.79 -4.18 -2.48
C ALA A 22 30.38 -3.81 -2.02
N THR A 23 29.93 -2.61 -2.40
CA THR A 23 28.57 -2.16 -2.08
C THR A 23 27.65 -2.87 -3.07
N PHE A 24 26.92 -3.86 -2.59
CA PHE A 24 25.92 -4.56 -3.37
C PHE A 24 24.65 -3.72 -3.46
N ASP A 25 24.75 -2.49 -3.97
CA ASP A 25 23.62 -1.60 -4.08
C ASP A 25 22.70 -2.00 -5.23
N THR A 26 21.38 -1.80 -5.07
CA THR A 26 20.41 -1.81 -6.14
C THR A 26 20.17 -0.37 -6.58
N ILE A 27 20.32 -0.08 -7.88
CA ILE A 27 20.31 1.27 -8.43
C ILE A 27 19.21 1.34 -9.50
N SER A 28 18.43 2.44 -9.52
CA SER A 28 17.40 2.68 -10.54
C SER A 28 18.02 2.73 -11.95
N PRO A 29 17.27 2.43 -13.02
CA PRO A 29 17.76 2.47 -14.39
C PRO A 29 18.42 3.80 -14.78
N ASP A 30 17.90 4.93 -14.27
CA ASP A 30 18.48 6.28 -14.50
C ASP A 30 19.60 6.66 -13.52
N GLY A 31 19.88 5.83 -12.53
CA GLY A 31 20.93 6.07 -11.53
C GLY A 31 20.57 7.07 -10.42
N THR A 32 19.34 7.58 -10.36
CA THR A 32 18.94 8.63 -9.39
C THR A 32 18.61 8.09 -8.02
N LEU A 33 18.01 6.89 -7.93
CA LEU A 33 17.69 6.19 -6.68
C LEU A 33 18.64 5.03 -6.45
N LYS A 34 19.03 4.85 -5.20
CA LYS A 34 19.93 3.80 -4.78
C LYS A 34 19.54 3.26 -3.42
N VAL A 35 19.50 1.94 -3.30
CA VAL A 35 19.31 1.22 -2.03
C VAL A 35 20.53 0.38 -1.74
N GLY A 36 21.07 0.52 -0.53
CA GLY A 36 22.10 -0.36 0.02
C GLY A 36 21.55 -1.15 1.21
N VAL A 37 21.78 -2.46 1.23
CA VAL A 37 21.50 -3.30 2.40
C VAL A 37 22.80 -3.50 3.19
N VAL A 38 22.73 -3.22 4.48
CA VAL A 38 23.89 -3.25 5.39
C VAL A 38 23.56 -4.04 6.65
N THR A 39 24.57 -4.65 7.25
CA THR A 39 24.48 -5.23 8.60
C THR A 39 25.28 -4.39 9.60
N THR A 40 24.93 -4.47 10.88
CA THR A 40 25.63 -3.67 11.93
C THR A 40 27.06 -4.11 12.17
N LYS A 41 27.39 -5.36 11.82
CA LYS A 41 28.73 -5.92 11.93
C LYS A 41 29.10 -6.60 10.62
N ASP A 42 30.21 -6.21 10.04
CA ASP A 42 30.70 -6.77 8.79
C ASP A 42 31.10 -8.24 9.00
N GLY A 43 30.41 -9.16 8.33
CA GLY A 43 30.66 -10.60 8.42
C GLY A 43 30.15 -11.31 9.68
N ASP A 44 29.70 -10.56 10.70
CA ASP A 44 29.15 -11.10 11.95
C ASP A 44 27.61 -10.90 11.99
N TYR A 45 26.94 -11.68 12.85
CA TYR A 45 25.52 -11.52 13.11
C TYR A 45 25.21 -10.19 13.81
N GLY A 46 24.21 -9.48 13.32
CA GLY A 46 23.80 -8.20 13.84
C GLY A 46 22.43 -7.77 13.30
N LYS A 47 22.11 -6.48 13.37
CA LYS A 47 20.89 -5.94 12.74
C LYS A 47 21.11 -5.73 11.25
N ALA A 48 20.19 -6.21 10.43
CA ALA A 48 20.10 -5.83 9.02
C ALA A 48 19.30 -4.53 8.86
N ALA A 49 19.73 -3.69 7.93
CA ALA A 49 19.07 -2.43 7.62
C ALA A 49 19.29 -2.07 6.15
N PHE A 50 18.40 -1.23 5.61
CA PHE A 50 18.58 -0.59 4.32
C PHE A 50 18.79 0.92 4.49
N VAL A 51 19.45 1.54 3.50
CA VAL A 51 19.63 2.98 3.39
C VAL A 51 19.19 3.40 2.00
N VAL A 52 18.60 4.60 1.88
CA VAL A 52 18.10 5.10 0.59
C VAL A 52 18.76 6.43 0.27
N HIS A 53 19.30 6.51 -0.94
CA HIS A 53 19.86 7.73 -1.49
C HIS A 53 19.05 8.18 -2.73
N TYR A 54 18.85 9.49 -2.84
CA TYR A 54 18.26 10.13 -4.01
C TYR A 54 19.23 11.20 -4.52
N LYS A 55 19.70 11.07 -5.76
CA LYS A 55 20.71 11.96 -6.37
C LYS A 55 21.96 12.13 -5.50
N GLY A 56 22.39 11.06 -4.86
CA GLY A 56 23.58 11.00 -4.01
C GLY A 56 23.38 11.36 -2.53
N ASP A 57 22.26 11.98 -2.16
CA ASP A 57 21.97 12.33 -0.77
C ASP A 57 21.07 11.31 -0.08
N SER A 58 21.32 11.06 1.19
CA SER A 58 20.47 10.15 1.99
C SER A 58 19.10 10.79 2.25
N ILE A 59 18.05 10.08 1.87
CA ILE A 59 16.64 10.44 2.16
C ILE A 59 16.00 9.56 3.22
N LEU A 60 16.54 8.33 3.42
CA LEU A 60 16.31 7.50 4.61
C LEU A 60 17.67 7.02 5.13
N PHE A 61 17.80 7.04 6.44
CA PHE A 61 18.97 6.51 7.14
C PHE A 61 18.84 5.00 7.37
N ARG A 62 19.63 4.43 8.26
CA ARG A 62 19.62 2.98 8.56
C ARG A 62 18.24 2.55 9.05
N SER A 63 17.44 2.06 8.14
CA SER A 63 16.08 1.59 8.33
C SER A 63 16.09 0.08 8.55
N GLU A 64 15.62 -0.38 9.69
CA GLU A 64 15.73 -1.80 10.11
C GLU A 64 14.94 -2.71 9.17
N LEU A 65 15.48 -3.90 8.91
CA LEU A 65 14.85 -5.02 8.21
C LEU A 65 14.74 -6.20 9.15
N GLY A 66 13.65 -6.94 9.06
CA GLY A 66 13.49 -8.18 9.81
C GLY A 66 12.05 -8.64 9.92
N LEU A 67 11.94 -9.91 10.29
CA LEU A 67 10.68 -10.62 10.42
C LEU A 67 10.79 -11.62 11.56
N GLU A 68 9.68 -11.95 12.20
CA GLU A 68 9.62 -12.98 13.24
C GLU A 68 8.37 -13.83 13.04
N THR A 69 8.57 -15.14 13.15
CA THR A 69 7.49 -16.11 13.21
C THR A 69 7.48 -16.77 14.60
N ASP A 70 6.52 -17.63 14.86
CA ASP A 70 6.51 -18.44 16.08
C ASP A 70 7.56 -19.57 16.07
N ALA A 71 8.29 -19.77 14.94
CA ALA A 71 9.34 -20.79 14.81
C ALA A 71 10.69 -20.23 14.34
N GLN A 72 10.75 -19.02 13.74
CA GLN A 72 11.96 -18.43 13.18
C GLN A 72 12.07 -16.95 13.57
N LYS A 73 13.28 -16.50 13.86
CA LYS A 73 13.53 -15.09 14.24
C LYS A 73 14.62 -14.47 13.38
N PHE A 74 14.29 -13.35 12.75
CA PHE A 74 15.18 -12.55 11.92
C PHE A 74 15.21 -11.11 12.43
N ALA A 75 15.86 -10.90 13.60
CA ALA A 75 15.95 -9.60 14.27
C ALA A 75 17.20 -9.50 15.13
N GLY A 76 18.15 -8.69 14.74
CA GLY A 76 19.36 -8.46 15.53
C GLY A 76 20.39 -9.58 15.48
N ASN A 77 20.10 -10.69 14.81
CA ASN A 77 20.92 -11.90 14.69
C ASN A 77 21.15 -12.26 13.20
N LEU A 78 21.27 -11.27 12.33
CA LEU A 78 21.35 -11.44 10.88
C LEU A 78 22.75 -11.14 10.34
N ARG A 79 23.14 -11.89 9.32
CA ARG A 79 24.27 -11.56 8.43
C ARG A 79 23.81 -11.60 6.97
N LEU A 80 24.45 -10.80 6.12
CA LEU A 80 24.24 -10.88 4.68
C LEU A 80 24.96 -12.12 4.15
N LYS A 81 24.19 -13.11 3.68
CA LYS A 81 24.69 -14.38 3.16
C LYS A 81 25.06 -14.27 1.68
N SER A 82 24.18 -13.67 0.88
CA SER A 82 24.37 -13.49 -0.55
C SER A 82 23.51 -12.37 -1.11
N VAL A 83 23.91 -11.86 -2.26
CA VAL A 83 23.15 -10.89 -3.06
C VAL A 83 23.11 -11.40 -4.51
N SER A 84 21.95 -11.41 -5.12
CA SER A 84 21.81 -11.82 -6.53
C SER A 84 22.46 -10.79 -7.46
N GLU A 85 22.77 -11.19 -8.69
CA GLU A 85 23.04 -10.24 -9.76
C GLU A 85 21.82 -9.36 -10.01
N PRO A 86 22.03 -8.10 -10.46
CA PRO A 86 20.92 -7.22 -10.79
C PRO A 86 20.16 -7.75 -12.02
N LYS A 87 18.82 -7.67 -11.96
CA LYS A 87 17.92 -8.07 -13.05
C LYS A 87 17.04 -6.90 -13.42
N SER A 88 16.91 -6.60 -14.72
CA SER A 88 15.89 -5.66 -15.19
C SER A 88 14.50 -6.31 -15.13
N VAL A 89 13.54 -5.57 -14.61
CA VAL A 89 12.11 -5.92 -14.57
C VAL A 89 11.35 -4.81 -15.28
N ILE A 90 10.50 -5.19 -16.24
CA ILE A 90 9.65 -4.24 -16.98
C ILE A 90 8.21 -4.57 -16.66
N ASP A 91 7.49 -3.58 -16.14
CA ASP A 91 6.05 -3.61 -15.93
C ASP A 91 5.40 -2.88 -17.11
N ASP A 92 4.60 -3.60 -17.90
CA ASP A 92 3.89 -3.06 -19.08
C ASP A 92 2.45 -3.57 -19.06
N TYR A 93 1.49 -2.68 -18.78
CA TYR A 93 0.09 -3.05 -18.64
C TYR A 93 -0.86 -1.87 -18.96
N ARG A 94 -2.15 -2.19 -19.11
CA ARG A 94 -3.19 -1.20 -19.36
C ARG A 94 -4.15 -1.09 -18.19
N MET A 95 -4.52 0.15 -17.87
CA MET A 95 -5.51 0.49 -16.84
C MET A 95 -6.77 1.04 -17.51
N ILE A 96 -7.95 0.62 -17.03
CA ILE A 96 -9.25 1.17 -17.44
C ILE A 96 -9.48 2.53 -16.76
N THR A 97 -8.97 2.66 -15.53
CA THR A 97 -9.06 3.86 -14.69
C THR A 97 -7.68 4.22 -14.16
N GLY A 98 -7.52 5.40 -13.59
CA GLY A 98 -6.28 5.83 -12.97
C GLY A 98 -5.59 6.97 -13.70
N LYS A 99 -4.31 7.18 -13.40
CA LYS A 99 -3.54 8.35 -13.87
C LYS A 99 -3.20 8.28 -15.35
N ARG A 100 -2.99 7.09 -15.88
CA ARG A 100 -2.68 6.84 -17.31
C ARG A 100 -3.25 5.49 -17.75
N SER A 101 -3.60 5.39 -19.03
CA SER A 101 -4.21 4.17 -19.60
C SER A 101 -3.17 3.10 -19.99
N HIS A 102 -1.95 3.51 -20.29
CA HIS A 102 -0.83 2.62 -20.56
C HIS A 102 0.29 2.95 -19.57
N CYS A 103 0.60 2.01 -18.71
CA CYS A 103 1.64 2.10 -17.69
C CYS A 103 2.83 1.27 -18.16
N VAL A 104 3.98 1.91 -18.24
CA VAL A 104 5.26 1.25 -18.51
C VAL A 104 6.27 1.79 -17.50
N ASN A 105 6.89 0.90 -16.74
CA ASN A 105 7.93 1.25 -15.79
C ASN A 105 9.04 0.18 -15.81
N GLU A 106 10.26 0.57 -15.45
CA GLU A 106 11.42 -0.31 -15.40
C GLU A 106 12.10 -0.22 -14.05
N ALA A 107 12.47 -1.37 -13.50
CA ALA A 107 13.21 -1.48 -12.25
C ALA A 107 14.47 -2.32 -12.41
N SER A 108 15.46 -2.03 -11.57
CA SER A 108 16.50 -2.99 -11.22
C SER A 108 16.05 -3.80 -10.01
N GLU A 109 16.10 -5.13 -10.11
CA GLU A 109 15.74 -6.04 -9.02
C GLU A 109 16.98 -6.76 -8.49
N ARG A 110 17.11 -6.88 -7.17
CA ARG A 110 18.04 -7.78 -6.48
C ARG A 110 17.37 -8.48 -5.31
N VAL A 111 17.83 -9.69 -5.03
CA VAL A 111 17.45 -10.46 -3.85
C VAL A 111 18.63 -10.51 -2.89
N TYR A 112 18.40 -10.08 -1.67
CA TYR A 112 19.34 -10.12 -0.55
C TYR A 112 18.93 -11.27 0.37
N SER A 113 19.82 -12.27 0.53
CA SER A 113 19.60 -13.38 1.45
C SER A 113 20.26 -13.06 2.78
N LEU A 114 19.43 -12.90 3.81
CA LEU A 114 19.85 -12.69 5.20
C LEU A 114 19.78 -14.03 5.93
N GLU A 115 20.85 -14.41 6.62
CA GLU A 115 20.90 -15.64 7.41
C GLU A 115 20.94 -15.29 8.90
N ASN A 116 20.11 -15.95 9.71
CA ASN A 116 20.17 -15.83 11.16
C ASN A 116 21.22 -16.80 11.75
N ASP A 117 21.46 -16.68 13.05
CA ASP A 117 22.45 -17.50 13.78
C ASP A 117 22.06 -18.99 13.90
N GLU A 118 20.81 -19.34 13.55
CA GLU A 118 20.34 -20.73 13.43
C GLU A 118 20.49 -21.29 12.00
N GLY A 119 21.03 -20.51 11.07
CA GLY A 119 21.24 -20.93 9.67
C GLY A 119 19.99 -20.85 8.78
N GLN A 120 18.88 -20.29 9.28
CA GLN A 120 17.67 -20.05 8.51
C GLN A 120 17.84 -18.79 7.65
N THR A 121 17.12 -18.71 6.54
CA THR A 121 17.28 -17.64 5.56
C THR A 121 16.00 -16.85 5.38
N LEU A 122 16.09 -15.51 5.45
CA LEU A 122 15.09 -14.54 5.06
C LEU A 122 15.54 -13.86 3.77
N GLU A 123 14.74 -13.93 2.74
CA GLU A 123 14.99 -13.20 1.50
C GLU A 123 14.33 -11.82 1.53
N VAL A 124 15.04 -10.79 1.04
CA VAL A 124 14.51 -9.46 0.85
C VAL A 124 14.71 -9.08 -0.61
N THR A 125 13.62 -9.01 -1.37
CA THR A 125 13.65 -8.58 -2.78
C THR A 125 13.44 -7.08 -2.84
N PHE A 126 14.40 -6.35 -3.42
CA PHE A 126 14.27 -4.93 -3.74
C PHE A 126 14.09 -4.75 -5.25
N ARG A 127 13.12 -3.93 -5.63
CA ARG A 127 12.97 -3.31 -6.96
C ARG A 127 13.16 -1.82 -6.84
N VAL A 128 14.07 -1.27 -7.60
CA VAL A 128 14.36 0.16 -7.61
C VAL A 128 14.01 0.72 -8.98
N TYR A 129 12.94 1.50 -9.02
CA TYR A 129 12.43 2.24 -10.17
C TYR A 129 13.00 3.65 -10.18
N ASN A 130 12.77 4.41 -11.27
CA ASN A 130 13.20 5.81 -11.34
C ASN A 130 12.38 6.73 -10.41
N ASP A 131 11.15 6.34 -10.08
CA ASP A 131 10.21 7.07 -9.24
C ASP A 131 9.99 6.45 -7.85
N GLY A 132 10.74 5.38 -7.49
CA GLY A 132 10.58 4.80 -6.17
C GLY A 132 11.23 3.43 -5.97
N ILE A 133 10.99 2.89 -4.81
CA ILE A 133 11.54 1.64 -4.33
C ILE A 133 10.40 0.78 -3.80
N ALA A 134 10.41 -0.49 -4.17
CA ALA A 134 9.55 -1.51 -3.60
C ALA A 134 10.41 -2.61 -3.00
N PHE A 135 10.01 -3.14 -1.84
CA PHE A 135 10.64 -4.35 -1.32
C PHE A 135 9.62 -5.27 -0.63
N LYS A 136 9.94 -6.54 -0.61
CA LYS A 136 9.15 -7.57 0.07
C LYS A 136 10.05 -8.61 0.71
N TYR A 137 9.53 -9.29 1.71
CA TYR A 137 10.15 -10.45 2.32
C TYR A 137 9.68 -11.73 1.65
N GLY A 138 10.60 -12.72 1.56
CA GLY A 138 10.32 -14.09 1.20
C GLY A 138 10.82 -15.01 2.30
N LEU A 139 10.00 -15.95 2.75
CA LEU A 139 10.31 -16.89 3.82
C LEU A 139 9.75 -18.28 3.50
N LYS A 140 10.52 -19.32 3.87
CA LYS A 140 10.06 -20.69 3.80
C LYS A 140 9.73 -21.19 5.21
N ALA A 141 8.52 -21.71 5.40
CA ALA A 141 8.11 -22.37 6.64
C ALA A 141 9.03 -23.58 6.93
N ILE A 142 9.35 -23.77 8.19
CA ILE A 142 10.11 -24.95 8.68
C ILE A 142 9.21 -25.96 9.38
N SER A 143 7.92 -25.69 9.45
CA SER A 143 6.86 -26.57 9.95
C SER A 143 5.66 -26.60 8.99
N ASP A 144 4.70 -27.50 9.20
CA ASP A 144 3.52 -27.65 8.35
C ASP A 144 2.64 -26.39 8.32
N GLU A 145 2.56 -25.69 9.47
CA GLU A 145 1.93 -24.37 9.62
C GLU A 145 2.79 -23.51 10.52
N GLU A 146 2.99 -22.27 10.15
CA GLU A 146 3.78 -21.29 10.87
C GLU A 146 3.06 -19.94 10.84
N HIS A 147 3.35 -19.06 11.79
CA HIS A 147 2.68 -17.77 11.89
C HIS A 147 3.68 -16.62 11.92
N ILE A 148 3.51 -15.64 11.04
CA ILE A 148 4.19 -14.34 11.19
C ILE A 148 3.59 -13.66 12.43
N ILE A 149 4.45 -13.25 13.36
CA ILE A 149 4.06 -12.58 14.61
C ILE A 149 4.58 -11.17 14.73
N ASN A 150 5.63 -10.80 13.99
CA ASN A 150 6.16 -9.45 13.99
C ASN A 150 6.93 -9.12 12.70
N GLU A 151 6.88 -7.85 12.30
CA GLU A 151 7.73 -7.27 11.26
C GLU A 151 8.56 -6.12 11.86
N TYR A 152 9.88 -6.17 11.69
CA TYR A 152 10.82 -5.19 12.22
C TYR A 152 11.17 -4.08 11.24
N THR A 153 10.56 -4.09 10.04
CA THR A 153 10.73 -2.99 9.07
C THR A 153 10.50 -1.65 9.73
N ALA A 154 11.46 -0.75 9.54
CA ALA A 154 11.35 0.62 10.02
C ALA A 154 11.81 1.60 8.93
N TYR A 155 11.41 2.85 9.08
CA TYR A 155 11.80 3.97 8.20
C TYR A 155 12.42 5.06 9.05
N ALA A 156 13.76 5.15 9.03
CA ALA A 156 14.52 6.12 9.80
C ALA A 156 14.67 7.43 9.01
N LEU A 157 13.94 8.46 9.42
CA LEU A 157 13.91 9.76 8.76
C LEU A 157 15.04 10.67 9.26
N PRO A 158 15.55 11.57 8.42
CA PRO A 158 16.36 12.69 8.88
C PRO A 158 15.61 13.54 9.91
N GLN A 159 16.32 14.00 10.94
CA GLN A 159 15.72 14.88 11.94
C GLN A 159 15.18 16.17 11.30
N GLY A 160 13.99 16.60 11.74
CA GLY A 160 13.35 17.80 11.20
C GLY A 160 12.64 17.61 9.87
N SER A 161 12.57 16.38 9.33
CA SER A 161 11.74 16.08 8.16
C SER A 161 10.32 16.56 8.35
N LYS A 162 9.75 17.22 7.35
CA LYS A 162 8.33 17.55 7.35
C LYS A 162 7.52 16.31 6.99
N ARG A 163 6.37 16.14 7.62
CA ARG A 163 5.52 14.95 7.50
C ARG A 163 4.07 15.33 7.44
N TRP A 164 3.34 14.79 6.47
CA TRP A 164 1.89 14.85 6.38
C TRP A 164 1.38 13.43 6.51
N ILE A 165 1.01 13.06 7.73
CA ILE A 165 0.57 11.70 8.08
C ILE A 165 -0.68 11.81 8.94
N GLN A 166 -1.69 10.99 8.64
CA GLN A 166 -2.86 10.88 9.49
C GLN A 166 -2.59 10.00 10.71
N GLN A 167 -3.19 10.34 11.84
CA GLN A 167 -3.29 9.42 12.95
C GLN A 167 -3.95 8.12 12.48
N TYR A 168 -3.45 6.96 12.90
CA TYR A 168 -4.12 5.70 12.60
C TYR A 168 -5.55 5.70 13.15
N ASP A 169 -6.45 5.35 12.30
CA ASP A 169 -7.87 5.18 12.60
C ASP A 169 -8.40 4.06 11.70
N PRO A 170 -9.13 3.07 12.25
CA PRO A 170 -9.62 1.95 11.45
C PRO A 170 -10.54 2.32 10.29
N GLY A 171 -11.15 3.51 10.31
CA GLY A 171 -11.97 4.05 9.21
C GLY A 171 -11.19 4.88 8.20
N TYR A 172 -9.93 5.23 8.49
CA TYR A 172 -9.05 6.05 7.62
C TYR A 172 -9.62 7.44 7.28
N GLU A 173 -10.38 8.05 8.20
CA GLU A 173 -11.04 9.35 8.00
C GLU A 173 -10.44 10.49 8.86
N LYS A 174 -9.12 10.44 9.11
CA LYS A 174 -8.42 11.50 9.84
C LYS A 174 -7.72 12.46 8.89
N PHE A 175 -7.39 13.65 9.41
CA PHE A 175 -6.62 14.66 8.69
C PHE A 175 -5.13 14.29 8.60
N PHE A 176 -4.42 14.91 7.65
CA PHE A 176 -2.98 14.82 7.45
C PHE A 176 -2.29 16.12 7.90
N PRO A 177 -2.18 16.39 9.19
CA PRO A 177 -1.55 17.60 9.68
C PRO A 177 -0.04 17.58 9.41
N LEU A 178 0.54 18.76 9.20
CA LEU A 178 1.99 18.91 9.14
C LEU A 178 2.61 18.69 10.53
N SER A 179 3.65 17.86 10.58
CA SER A 179 4.51 17.68 11.75
C SER A 179 5.99 17.70 11.32
N THR A 180 6.87 18.23 12.16
CA THR A 180 8.33 18.23 11.97
C THR A 180 9.07 17.44 13.02
N ASP A 181 8.38 16.99 14.06
CA ASP A 181 8.92 16.25 15.20
C ASP A 181 8.26 14.87 15.42
N GLY A 182 7.39 14.45 14.48
CA GLY A 182 6.69 13.17 14.56
C GLY A 182 5.57 13.11 15.60
N LYS A 183 5.01 14.27 15.99
CA LYS A 183 3.91 14.38 16.96
C LYS A 183 2.76 15.18 16.36
N LEU A 184 1.55 14.93 16.86
CA LEU A 184 0.42 15.83 16.64
C LEU A 184 0.47 16.98 17.65
N ALA A 185 0.30 18.22 17.19
CA ALA A 185 0.40 19.40 18.05
C ALA A 185 -0.56 19.35 19.25
N ASN A 186 -1.80 18.87 19.04
CA ASN A 186 -2.83 18.81 20.07
C ASN A 186 -2.94 17.45 20.79
N ARG A 187 -2.19 16.44 20.32
CA ARG A 187 -2.21 15.07 20.82
C ARG A 187 -0.83 14.43 20.70
N PRO A 188 0.16 14.92 21.45
CA PRO A 188 1.56 14.50 21.35
C PRO A 188 1.80 13.03 21.77
N GLU A 189 0.85 12.43 22.47
CA GLU A 189 0.87 11.01 22.85
C GLU A 189 0.62 10.06 21.68
N VAL A 190 0.02 10.53 20.57
CA VAL A 190 -0.23 9.70 19.38
C VAL A 190 1.08 9.18 18.80
N ASP A 191 1.15 7.89 18.58
CA ASP A 191 2.31 7.16 18.10
C ASP A 191 1.97 6.14 17.00
N LEU A 192 0.68 6.00 16.64
CA LEU A 192 0.18 5.14 15.56
C LEU A 192 -0.31 5.98 14.38
N TRP A 193 0.14 5.60 13.18
CA TRP A 193 -0.06 6.38 11.96
C TRP A 193 -0.54 5.50 10.81
N GLY A 194 -1.48 6.02 10.03
CA GLY A 194 -2.03 5.36 8.84
C GLY A 194 -1.25 5.70 7.56
N TYR A 195 -1.39 4.86 6.57
CA TYR A 195 -0.93 5.14 5.20
C TYR A 195 -1.93 5.99 4.40
N PRO A 196 -1.49 6.67 3.31
CA PRO A 196 -0.09 6.89 2.94
C PRO A 196 0.58 7.93 3.85
N ALA A 197 1.90 7.83 4.02
CA ALA A 197 2.69 8.79 4.79
C ALA A 197 3.57 9.61 3.84
N LEU A 198 3.27 10.91 3.68
CA LEU A 198 4.08 11.81 2.86
C LEU A 198 5.12 12.51 3.73
N ILE A 199 6.38 12.38 3.33
CA ILE A 199 7.54 12.92 4.02
C ILE A 199 8.31 13.86 3.08
N GLU A 200 8.77 14.99 3.58
CA GLU A 200 9.79 15.83 2.93
C GLU A 200 11.07 15.77 3.79
N PRO A 201 11.98 14.80 3.53
CA PRO A 201 13.21 14.64 4.29
C PRO A 201 14.20 15.79 4.09
N ARG A 202 14.09 16.51 2.99
CA ARG A 202 14.82 17.74 2.66
C ARG A 202 14.04 18.54 1.61
N ASP A 203 14.39 19.81 1.47
CA ASP A 203 13.67 20.73 0.59
C ASP A 203 13.42 20.18 -0.81
N SER A 204 12.15 20.19 -1.22
CA SER A 204 11.67 19.78 -2.54
C SER A 204 11.92 18.32 -2.94
N VAL A 205 12.31 17.47 -1.99
CA VAL A 205 12.40 16.01 -2.18
C VAL A 205 11.39 15.34 -1.28
N PHE A 206 10.51 14.56 -1.84
CA PHE A 206 9.41 13.90 -1.15
C PHE A 206 9.58 12.39 -1.19
N VAL A 207 9.08 11.72 -0.16
CA VAL A 207 8.96 10.27 -0.08
C VAL A 207 7.55 9.95 0.40
N LEU A 208 6.80 9.19 -0.39
CA LEU A 208 5.50 8.65 0.01
C LEU A 208 5.69 7.19 0.44
N ILE A 209 5.44 6.90 1.71
CA ILE A 209 5.51 5.56 2.26
C ILE A 209 4.11 4.94 2.20
N THR A 210 3.99 3.75 1.64
CA THR A 210 2.75 2.98 1.58
C THR A 210 3.04 1.48 1.39
N GLU A 211 2.01 0.70 1.12
CA GLU A 211 2.12 -0.73 0.81
C GLU A 211 1.25 -1.10 -0.39
N ALA A 212 1.53 -2.23 -1.03
CA ALA A 212 0.77 -2.71 -2.18
C ALA A 212 0.71 -4.24 -2.23
N ASN A 213 -0.22 -4.75 -3.05
CA ASN A 213 -0.39 -6.17 -3.33
C ASN A 213 -0.70 -7.01 -2.08
N ILE A 214 -1.66 -6.54 -1.28
CA ILE A 214 -2.18 -7.31 -0.14
C ILE A 214 -3.05 -8.43 -0.70
N ARG A 215 -2.51 -9.64 -0.70
CA ARG A 215 -3.19 -10.85 -1.20
C ARG A 215 -4.07 -11.47 -0.12
N ARG A 216 -4.88 -12.44 -0.52
CA ARG A 216 -5.66 -13.27 0.40
C ARG A 216 -4.73 -13.95 1.42
N GLY A 217 -5.13 -13.88 2.69
CA GLY A 217 -4.33 -14.40 3.81
C GLY A 217 -3.33 -13.39 4.40
N HIS A 218 -3.18 -12.19 3.78
CA HIS A 218 -2.40 -11.11 4.37
C HIS A 218 -3.30 -10.12 5.10
N CYS A 219 -2.74 -9.43 6.08
CA CYS A 219 -3.31 -8.21 6.66
C CYS A 219 -2.67 -6.98 6.04
N GLY A 220 -3.31 -5.83 6.17
CA GLY A 220 -2.65 -4.54 6.01
C GLY A 220 -1.73 -4.23 7.18
N SER A 221 -1.08 -3.07 7.14
CA SER A 221 -0.20 -2.59 8.20
C SER A 221 -0.39 -1.10 8.47
N PHE A 222 0.20 -0.61 9.54
CA PHE A 222 0.25 0.79 9.93
C PHE A 222 1.62 1.09 10.55
N LEU A 223 1.91 2.35 10.87
CA LEU A 223 3.21 2.79 11.34
C LEU A 223 3.16 3.12 12.84
N TYR A 224 4.28 2.88 13.54
CA TYR A 224 4.48 3.18 14.94
C TYR A 224 5.81 3.95 15.14
N ASN A 225 5.78 5.04 15.91
CA ASN A 225 6.97 5.84 16.21
C ASN A 225 7.13 6.19 17.71
N GLY A 226 6.52 5.41 18.60
CA GLY A 226 6.54 5.69 20.04
C GLY A 226 7.92 5.71 20.67
N ASP A 227 8.80 4.79 20.26
CA ASP A 227 10.15 4.65 20.81
C ASP A 227 11.12 5.70 20.28
N ASN A 228 10.97 6.11 19.02
CA ASN A 228 11.76 7.15 18.38
C ASN A 228 10.90 7.89 17.35
N ARG A 229 10.66 9.17 17.56
CA ARG A 229 9.75 9.99 16.76
C ARG A 229 10.20 10.17 15.29
N ASP A 230 11.46 9.95 14.97
CA ASP A 230 12.00 9.99 13.61
C ASP A 230 12.12 8.60 12.99
N ASN A 231 11.72 7.53 13.69
CA ASN A 231 11.77 6.15 13.21
C ASN A 231 10.38 5.52 13.22
N TYR A 232 9.84 5.24 12.04
CA TYR A 232 8.50 4.69 11.85
C TYR A 232 8.57 3.19 11.58
N GLN A 233 8.21 2.40 12.57
CA GLN A 233 8.19 0.94 12.48
C GLN A 233 6.84 0.43 11.95
N VAL A 234 6.87 -0.55 11.08
CA VAL A 234 5.68 -1.27 10.60
C VAL A 234 5.06 -2.06 11.75
N ARG A 235 3.73 -1.99 11.84
CA ARG A 235 2.90 -2.84 12.72
C ARG A 235 1.87 -3.53 11.85
N LEU A 236 1.74 -4.84 12.02
CA LEU A 236 0.77 -5.64 11.27
C LEU A 236 -0.64 -5.43 11.81
N GLY A 237 -1.63 -5.49 10.93
CA GLY A 237 -3.05 -5.37 11.26
C GLY A 237 -3.59 -6.55 12.08
N ASP A 238 -2.88 -7.68 12.08
CA ASP A 238 -3.16 -8.84 12.92
C ASP A 238 -1.92 -9.29 13.70
N LYS A 239 -2.16 -9.93 14.84
CA LYS A 239 -1.10 -10.44 15.72
C LYS A 239 -0.43 -11.71 15.21
N LYS A 240 -1.11 -12.47 14.34
CA LYS A 240 -0.64 -13.75 13.80
C LYS A 240 -1.19 -13.93 12.39
N LEU A 241 -0.30 -14.22 11.44
CA LEU A 241 -0.64 -14.52 10.05
C LEU A 241 -0.19 -15.94 9.76
N ALA A 242 -1.14 -16.87 9.61
CA ALA A 242 -0.86 -18.26 9.31
C ALA A 242 -0.33 -18.40 7.86
N PHE A 243 0.71 -19.20 7.67
CA PHE A 243 1.21 -19.58 6.35
C PHE A 243 1.80 -21.00 6.37
N SER A 244 1.95 -21.57 5.18
CA SER A 244 2.64 -22.84 4.95
C SER A 244 3.48 -22.78 3.68
N GLY A 245 4.52 -23.59 3.59
CA GLY A 245 5.41 -23.63 2.43
C GLY A 245 6.19 -22.32 2.25
N VAL A 246 6.11 -21.69 1.08
CA VAL A 246 6.77 -20.41 0.78
C VAL A 246 5.77 -19.28 0.94
N TRP A 247 6.18 -18.26 1.70
CA TRP A 247 5.40 -17.05 1.94
C TRP A 247 6.15 -15.81 1.45
N GLU A 248 5.42 -14.85 0.92
CA GLU A 248 5.93 -13.53 0.54
C GLU A 248 5.07 -12.45 1.22
N SER A 249 5.70 -11.41 1.76
CA SER A 249 4.94 -10.26 2.30
C SER A 249 4.28 -9.44 1.19
N PRO A 250 3.31 -8.57 1.53
CA PRO A 250 2.98 -7.42 0.68
C PRO A 250 4.23 -6.59 0.38
N TRP A 251 4.19 -5.82 -0.71
CA TRP A 251 5.25 -4.87 -1.03
C TRP A 251 5.21 -3.67 -0.09
N ARG A 252 6.36 -3.28 0.43
CA ARG A 252 6.60 -2.01 1.12
C ARG A 252 7.13 -1.01 0.10
N LEU A 253 6.50 0.16 0.00
CA LEU A 253 6.76 1.13 -1.05
C LEU A 253 7.28 2.45 -0.51
N LEU A 254 8.23 3.02 -1.25
CA LEU A 254 8.80 4.35 -1.07
C LEU A 254 8.78 5.04 -2.43
N ILE A 255 7.73 5.78 -2.75
CA ILE A 255 7.70 6.60 -3.96
C ILE A 255 8.50 7.86 -3.66
N ALA A 256 9.51 8.21 -4.47
CA ALA A 256 10.47 9.26 -4.15
C ALA A 256 10.76 10.18 -5.33
N GLY A 257 10.80 11.48 -5.06
CA GLY A 257 11.06 12.50 -6.07
C GLY A 257 10.47 13.87 -5.72
N SER A 258 10.10 14.64 -6.72
CA SER A 258 9.30 15.86 -6.57
C SER A 258 7.83 15.52 -6.25
N LEU A 259 7.02 16.51 -5.90
CA LEU A 259 5.56 16.29 -5.74
C LEU A 259 4.90 15.83 -7.05
N ALA A 260 5.42 16.25 -8.20
CA ALA A 260 4.94 15.78 -9.50
C ALA A 260 5.22 14.27 -9.65
N ASP A 261 6.45 13.82 -9.33
CA ASP A 261 6.83 12.41 -9.39
C ASP A 261 5.94 11.57 -8.47
N ILE A 262 5.69 12.03 -7.22
CA ILE A 262 4.77 11.36 -6.28
C ILE A 262 3.35 11.26 -6.88
N THR A 263 2.86 12.34 -7.50
CA THR A 263 1.50 12.39 -8.03
C THR A 263 1.35 11.53 -9.28
N GLU A 264 2.37 11.47 -10.13
CA GLU A 264 2.33 10.73 -11.40
C GLU A 264 2.71 9.26 -11.28
N SER A 265 3.40 8.85 -10.20
CA SER A 265 3.87 7.48 -10.00
C SER A 265 2.72 6.45 -10.09
N THR A 266 2.99 5.35 -10.75
CA THR A 266 2.13 4.16 -10.83
C THR A 266 2.66 2.99 -10.01
N LEU A 267 3.68 3.22 -9.17
CA LEU A 267 4.43 2.18 -8.46
C LEU A 267 3.54 1.20 -7.68
N VAL A 268 2.43 1.67 -7.09
CA VAL A 268 1.47 0.80 -6.38
C VAL A 268 0.89 -0.26 -7.30
N THR A 269 0.53 0.12 -8.52
CA THR A 269 -0.03 -0.81 -9.52
C THR A 269 1.06 -1.59 -10.27
N ASP A 270 2.27 -1.02 -10.44
CA ASP A 270 3.40 -1.68 -11.11
C ASP A 270 3.81 -2.97 -10.37
N VAL A 271 3.82 -2.95 -9.03
CA VAL A 271 4.21 -4.12 -8.22
C VAL A 271 3.03 -5.01 -7.81
N SER A 272 1.83 -4.66 -8.21
CA SER A 272 0.62 -5.45 -7.91
C SER A 272 0.40 -6.55 -8.92
N ASP A 273 -0.21 -7.66 -8.48
CA ASP A 273 -0.60 -8.74 -9.37
C ASP A 273 -1.51 -8.22 -10.50
N PRO A 274 -1.40 -8.76 -11.71
CA PRO A 274 -2.26 -8.37 -12.81
C PRO A 274 -3.74 -8.67 -12.51
N SER A 275 -4.63 -7.91 -13.14
CA SER A 275 -6.07 -8.15 -13.04
C SER A 275 -6.42 -9.58 -13.48
N LYS A 276 -7.29 -10.24 -12.71
CA LYS A 276 -7.88 -11.53 -13.04
C LYS A 276 -9.14 -11.40 -13.91
N VAL A 277 -9.59 -10.18 -14.19
CA VAL A 277 -10.80 -9.91 -14.98
C VAL A 277 -10.42 -9.87 -16.46
N GLU A 278 -10.79 -10.91 -17.22
CA GLU A 278 -10.48 -11.02 -18.64
C GLU A 278 -11.39 -10.13 -19.51
N ASP A 279 -12.71 -10.19 -19.28
CA ASP A 279 -13.69 -9.33 -19.95
C ASP A 279 -13.92 -8.06 -19.14
N THR A 280 -13.37 -6.95 -19.62
CA THR A 280 -13.50 -5.62 -18.99
C THR A 280 -14.44 -4.67 -19.74
N GLU A 281 -15.10 -5.13 -20.82
CA GLU A 281 -15.92 -4.26 -21.66
C GLU A 281 -17.13 -3.67 -20.93
N TRP A 282 -17.63 -4.34 -19.90
CA TRP A 282 -18.74 -3.89 -19.06
C TRP A 282 -18.33 -2.83 -18.04
N ILE A 283 -17.04 -2.68 -17.74
CA ILE A 283 -16.51 -1.70 -16.80
C ILE A 283 -16.35 -0.36 -17.53
N LYS A 284 -17.26 0.58 -17.23
CA LYS A 284 -17.27 1.90 -17.87
C LYS A 284 -17.19 2.99 -16.82
N PRO A 285 -16.03 3.60 -16.64
CA PRO A 285 -15.89 4.77 -15.76
C PRO A 285 -16.79 5.91 -16.22
N GLY A 286 -17.31 6.71 -15.28
CA GLY A 286 -18.15 7.85 -15.61
C GLY A 286 -18.51 8.69 -14.39
N MET A 287 -19.07 9.87 -14.66
CA MET A 287 -19.62 10.74 -13.62
C MET A 287 -20.89 10.14 -13.04
N VAL A 288 -21.13 10.41 -11.76
CA VAL A 288 -22.28 9.91 -11.01
C VAL A 288 -22.98 11.06 -10.26
N SER A 289 -24.31 11.13 -10.31
CA SER A 289 -25.07 11.94 -9.36
C SER A 289 -25.10 11.25 -8.01
N TRP A 290 -24.98 12.02 -6.92
CA TRP A 290 -24.93 11.47 -5.58
C TRP A 290 -25.71 12.34 -4.60
N ILE A 291 -26.77 11.76 -4.06
CA ILE A 291 -27.78 12.44 -3.24
C ILE A 291 -27.27 12.85 -1.84
N TYR A 292 -26.29 12.12 -1.28
CA TYR A 292 -25.92 12.17 0.13
C TYR A 292 -25.54 13.58 0.65
N TRP A 293 -24.75 14.32 -0.12
CA TRP A 293 -24.28 15.65 0.32
C TRP A 293 -25.39 16.70 0.45
N ALA A 294 -26.44 16.58 -0.33
CA ALA A 294 -27.58 17.50 -0.25
C ALA A 294 -28.67 16.98 0.69
N TYR A 295 -28.92 15.68 0.66
CA TYR A 295 -29.98 15.05 1.46
C TYR A 295 -29.44 13.74 2.06
N ASN A 296 -28.89 13.81 3.27
CA ASN A 296 -28.26 12.68 3.97
C ASN A 296 -29.10 11.40 3.95
N HIS A 297 -30.42 11.49 4.18
CA HIS A 297 -31.39 10.40 4.15
C HIS A 297 -32.27 10.40 2.89
N GLY A 298 -31.82 11.02 1.81
CA GLY A 298 -32.62 11.23 0.62
C GLY A 298 -33.04 9.96 -0.09
N SER A 299 -32.26 8.88 0.01
CA SER A 299 -32.59 7.60 -0.61
C SER A 299 -33.78 6.86 0.02
N GLN A 300 -34.27 7.32 1.19
CA GLN A 300 -35.55 6.88 1.74
C GLN A 300 -36.76 7.43 1.01
N ASP A 301 -36.59 8.47 0.17
CA ASP A 301 -37.65 9.16 -0.54
C ASP A 301 -37.53 8.97 -2.05
N TYR A 302 -38.46 8.21 -2.62
CA TYR A 302 -38.47 7.93 -4.08
C TYR A 302 -38.52 9.19 -4.95
N GLN A 303 -39.22 10.27 -4.52
CA GLN A 303 -39.29 11.50 -5.30
C GLN A 303 -37.92 12.21 -5.35
N ILE A 304 -37.22 12.27 -4.24
CA ILE A 304 -35.87 12.85 -4.21
C ILE A 304 -34.90 12.02 -5.06
N VAL A 305 -34.96 10.68 -4.99
CA VAL A 305 -34.15 9.80 -5.86
C VAL A 305 -34.41 10.10 -7.32
N LYS A 306 -35.68 10.28 -7.71
CA LYS A 306 -36.02 10.67 -9.10
C LYS A 306 -35.40 12.00 -9.51
N GLU A 307 -35.43 13.01 -8.64
CA GLU A 307 -34.79 14.31 -8.91
C GLU A 307 -33.28 14.17 -9.21
N TYR A 308 -32.59 13.26 -8.52
CA TYR A 308 -31.16 13.01 -8.75
C TYR A 308 -30.91 12.21 -10.01
N ILE A 309 -31.78 11.26 -10.36
CA ILE A 309 -31.75 10.59 -11.65
C ILE A 309 -31.96 11.62 -12.78
N ASP A 310 -32.94 12.52 -12.65
CA ASP A 310 -33.22 13.60 -13.61
C ASP A 310 -32.04 14.59 -13.71
N LEU A 311 -31.35 14.86 -12.59
CA LEU A 311 -30.09 15.61 -12.57
C LEU A 311 -29.01 14.93 -13.41
N ALA A 312 -28.82 13.61 -13.25
CA ALA A 312 -27.89 12.85 -14.08
C ALA A 312 -28.21 12.97 -15.58
N VAL A 313 -29.50 12.85 -15.96
CA VAL A 313 -29.96 13.05 -17.34
C VAL A 313 -29.60 14.45 -17.83
N LYS A 314 -29.94 15.48 -17.07
CA LYS A 314 -29.68 16.89 -17.42
C LYS A 314 -28.20 17.17 -17.60
N MET A 315 -27.35 16.58 -16.74
CA MET A 315 -25.88 16.73 -16.74
C MET A 315 -25.20 15.79 -17.74
N LYS A 316 -25.95 14.87 -18.37
CA LYS A 316 -25.43 13.80 -19.24
C LYS A 316 -24.44 12.89 -18.52
N TRP A 317 -24.64 12.65 -17.24
CA TRP A 317 -23.88 11.69 -16.47
C TRP A 317 -24.45 10.28 -16.65
N PRO A 318 -23.59 9.26 -16.84
CA PRO A 318 -24.06 7.92 -17.13
C PRO A 318 -24.62 7.19 -15.90
N TYR A 319 -24.36 7.67 -14.68
CA TYR A 319 -24.71 6.98 -13.45
C TYR A 319 -25.41 7.86 -12.43
N ASP A 320 -26.20 7.18 -11.58
CA ASP A 320 -26.78 7.72 -10.35
C ASP A 320 -26.51 6.77 -9.20
N LEU A 321 -26.01 7.26 -8.05
CA LEU A 321 -25.79 6.49 -6.84
C LEU A 321 -26.96 6.69 -5.87
N ILE A 322 -27.78 5.64 -5.73
CA ILE A 322 -28.82 5.53 -4.72
C ILE A 322 -28.10 5.10 -3.42
N ASP A 323 -27.95 6.05 -2.51
CA ASP A 323 -27.14 5.90 -1.29
C ASP A 323 -27.89 5.13 -0.19
N TRP A 324 -27.40 5.15 1.03
CA TRP A 324 -27.89 4.37 2.17
C TRP A 324 -29.40 4.49 2.43
N GLU A 325 -29.97 3.47 3.11
CA GLU A 325 -31.40 3.40 3.49
C GLU A 325 -32.39 3.29 2.31
N TRP A 326 -31.90 2.94 1.12
CA TRP A 326 -32.79 2.66 -0.01
C TRP A 326 -33.70 1.44 0.23
N ASP A 327 -33.34 0.55 1.15
CA ASP A 327 -34.14 -0.63 1.54
C ASP A 327 -35.40 -0.27 2.35
N VAL A 328 -35.48 0.96 2.83
CA VAL A 328 -36.69 1.53 3.49
C VAL A 328 -37.30 2.67 2.67
N MET A 329 -37.01 2.72 1.36
CA MET A 329 -37.56 3.71 0.42
C MET A 329 -39.09 3.68 0.39
N ARG A 330 -39.71 4.88 0.31
CA ARG A 330 -41.16 5.12 0.34
C ARG A 330 -41.49 6.38 -0.52
N ASN A 331 -42.64 6.96 -0.32
CA ASN A 331 -43.12 8.15 -1.04
C ASN A 331 -43.37 7.90 -2.54
N GLY A 332 -44.10 6.84 -2.84
CA GLY A 332 -44.60 6.54 -4.20
C GLY A 332 -43.75 5.56 -5.00
N GLY A 333 -42.74 4.93 -4.36
CA GLY A 333 -41.95 3.87 -4.98
C GLY A 333 -40.98 3.22 -4.00
N ASN A 334 -40.29 2.22 -4.51
CA ASN A 334 -39.24 1.45 -3.84
C ASN A 334 -38.00 1.37 -4.73
N ILE A 335 -36.96 0.63 -4.29
CA ILE A 335 -35.71 0.52 -5.04
C ILE A 335 -35.88 -0.05 -6.46
N GLN A 336 -36.81 -1.02 -6.65
CA GLN A 336 -37.07 -1.59 -7.99
C GLN A 336 -37.68 -0.55 -8.90
N ASP A 337 -38.59 0.30 -8.38
CA ASP A 337 -39.20 1.40 -9.12
C ASP A 337 -38.13 2.46 -9.49
N ALA A 338 -37.23 2.77 -8.57
CA ALA A 338 -36.12 3.72 -8.80
C ALA A 338 -35.15 3.20 -9.87
N VAL A 339 -34.73 1.94 -9.79
CA VAL A 339 -33.88 1.30 -10.80
C VAL A 339 -34.55 1.30 -12.17
N LYS A 340 -35.83 0.90 -12.23
CA LYS A 340 -36.62 0.92 -13.48
C LYS A 340 -36.74 2.33 -14.07
N TYR A 341 -36.96 3.32 -13.22
CA TYR A 341 -37.03 4.72 -13.66
C TYR A 341 -35.67 5.17 -14.22
N ALA A 342 -34.57 4.97 -13.52
CA ALA A 342 -33.23 5.33 -13.98
C ALA A 342 -32.92 4.72 -15.36
N LEU A 343 -33.14 3.42 -15.51
CA LEU A 343 -32.94 2.72 -16.78
C LEU A 343 -33.83 3.28 -17.92
N SER A 344 -35.09 3.63 -17.62
CA SER A 344 -35.98 4.26 -18.60
C SER A 344 -35.49 5.63 -19.08
N GLN A 345 -34.71 6.33 -18.26
CA GLN A 345 -34.08 7.61 -18.55
C GLN A 345 -32.70 7.46 -19.19
N GLY A 346 -32.18 6.24 -19.37
CA GLY A 346 -30.86 5.97 -19.91
C GLY A 346 -29.70 6.16 -18.88
N VAL A 347 -30.04 6.30 -17.60
CA VAL A 347 -29.09 6.39 -16.49
C VAL A 347 -28.92 5.01 -15.85
N LYS A 348 -27.68 4.61 -15.57
CA LYS A 348 -27.35 3.32 -14.93
C LYS A 348 -27.26 3.51 -13.42
N PRO A 349 -28.10 2.83 -12.61
CA PRO A 349 -28.07 2.98 -11.18
C PRO A 349 -26.90 2.22 -10.56
N LEU A 350 -26.28 2.84 -9.55
CA LEU A 350 -25.41 2.22 -8.55
C LEU A 350 -26.15 2.22 -7.23
N VAL A 351 -25.91 1.23 -6.38
CA VAL A 351 -26.55 1.14 -5.06
C VAL A 351 -25.55 0.98 -3.95
N TRP A 352 -25.83 1.57 -2.80
CA TRP A 352 -24.97 1.58 -1.64
C TRP A 352 -25.27 0.43 -0.68
N TYR A 353 -24.22 -0.08 -0.01
CA TYR A 353 -24.30 -1.10 1.05
C TYR A 353 -23.41 -0.76 2.21
N ASN A 354 -23.87 -1.06 3.41
CA ASN A 354 -23.03 -1.11 4.59
C ASN A 354 -22.23 -2.44 4.60
N SER A 355 -20.91 -2.37 4.79
CA SER A 355 -20.07 -3.57 4.94
C SER A 355 -20.46 -4.41 6.15
N SER A 356 -21.09 -3.78 7.15
CA SER A 356 -21.49 -4.37 8.43
C SER A 356 -20.33 -5.04 9.18
N THR A 357 -19.15 -4.39 9.12
CA THR A 357 -17.94 -4.86 9.83
C THR A 357 -17.61 -4.02 11.06
N ASN A 358 -17.96 -2.73 11.08
CA ASN A 358 -17.67 -1.84 12.20
C ASN A 358 -18.88 -1.00 12.60
N TRP A 359 -19.16 0.07 11.84
CA TRP A 359 -20.30 0.92 12.10
C TRP A 359 -21.58 0.32 11.52
N ILE A 360 -22.43 -0.22 12.39
CA ILE A 360 -23.71 -0.82 12.03
C ILE A 360 -24.77 0.28 12.22
N GLY A 361 -24.76 1.25 11.31
CA GLY A 361 -25.67 2.39 11.25
C GLY A 361 -26.79 2.16 10.21
N PRO A 362 -26.88 3.05 9.18
CA PRO A 362 -27.91 2.94 8.15
C PRO A 362 -27.78 1.65 7.32
N GLY A 363 -28.93 1.17 6.84
CA GLY A 363 -29.04 -0.02 5.97
C GLY A 363 -28.75 0.25 4.51
N PRO A 364 -28.69 -0.84 3.72
CA PRO A 364 -28.96 -2.24 4.06
C PRO A 364 -27.81 -2.89 4.83
N LEU A 365 -28.13 -3.71 5.82
CA LEU A 365 -27.18 -4.35 6.72
C LEU A 365 -27.07 -5.86 6.46
N PHE A 366 -25.88 -6.43 6.67
CA PHE A 366 -25.56 -7.87 6.68
C PHE A 366 -25.91 -8.63 5.39
N ARG A 367 -26.13 -7.95 4.25
CA ARG A 367 -26.49 -8.61 3.00
C ARG A 367 -25.30 -9.19 2.25
N LEU A 368 -24.07 -8.69 2.51
CA LEU A 368 -22.88 -9.04 1.74
C LEU A 368 -21.82 -9.84 2.50
N ASN A 369 -22.01 -10.05 3.82
CA ASN A 369 -21.00 -10.65 4.69
C ASN A 369 -20.75 -12.15 4.40
N LYS A 370 -21.81 -12.90 4.11
CA LYS A 370 -21.72 -14.33 3.79
C LYS A 370 -21.79 -14.54 2.29
N LYS A 371 -20.96 -15.44 1.77
CA LYS A 371 -20.89 -15.71 0.32
C LYS A 371 -22.26 -16.03 -0.29
N ALA A 372 -23.03 -16.92 0.32
CA ALA A 372 -24.35 -17.30 -0.21
C ALA A 372 -25.34 -16.13 -0.24
N ASP A 373 -25.33 -15.25 0.77
CA ASP A 373 -26.19 -14.06 0.81
C ASP A 373 -25.72 -13.04 -0.22
N ARG A 374 -24.41 -12.84 -0.36
CA ARG A 374 -23.77 -11.95 -1.34
C ARG A 374 -24.07 -12.37 -2.78
N GLU A 375 -23.90 -13.65 -3.10
CA GLU A 375 -24.22 -14.17 -4.46
C GLU A 375 -25.71 -14.01 -4.80
N LYS A 376 -26.61 -14.23 -3.84
CA LYS A 376 -28.03 -13.98 -4.02
C LYS A 376 -28.34 -12.51 -4.27
N GLU A 377 -27.72 -11.63 -3.47
CA GLU A 377 -27.92 -10.18 -3.59
C GLU A 377 -27.36 -9.65 -4.92
N TYR A 378 -26.14 -10.07 -5.30
CA TYR A 378 -25.53 -9.66 -6.57
C TYR A 378 -26.34 -10.13 -7.79
N LYS A 379 -26.85 -11.37 -7.74
CA LYS A 379 -27.75 -11.86 -8.78
C LYS A 379 -29.01 -10.99 -8.90
N TRP A 380 -29.65 -10.66 -7.78
CA TRP A 380 -30.84 -9.84 -7.74
C TRP A 380 -30.57 -8.43 -8.31
N LEU A 381 -29.45 -7.81 -7.94
CA LEU A 381 -29.06 -6.50 -8.50
C LEU A 381 -28.79 -6.54 -10.01
N SER A 382 -28.06 -7.55 -10.46
CA SER A 382 -27.75 -7.75 -11.87
C SER A 382 -29.02 -7.99 -12.68
N ASP A 383 -29.94 -8.83 -12.20
CA ASP A 383 -31.23 -9.11 -12.84
C ASP A 383 -32.09 -7.85 -12.97
N MET A 384 -32.00 -6.90 -12.03
CA MET A 384 -32.69 -5.61 -12.12
C MET A 384 -32.03 -4.62 -13.08
N GLY A 385 -30.77 -4.83 -13.47
CA GLY A 385 -30.00 -3.91 -14.32
C GLY A 385 -29.19 -2.87 -13.55
N VAL A 386 -28.92 -3.09 -12.27
CA VAL A 386 -27.96 -2.29 -11.48
C VAL A 386 -26.57 -2.47 -12.06
N ALA A 387 -25.85 -1.36 -12.28
CA ALA A 387 -24.53 -1.37 -12.92
C ALA A 387 -23.38 -1.61 -11.95
N GLY A 388 -23.60 -1.36 -10.68
CA GLY A 388 -22.56 -1.53 -9.68
C GLY A 388 -23.00 -1.17 -8.26
N ILE A 389 -22.07 -1.32 -7.33
CA ILE A 389 -22.32 -1.08 -5.90
C ILE A 389 -21.21 -0.24 -5.27
N LYS A 390 -21.59 0.59 -4.30
CA LYS A 390 -20.68 1.19 -3.32
C LYS A 390 -20.83 0.40 -2.01
N VAL A 391 -19.74 -0.07 -1.43
CA VAL A 391 -19.75 -0.68 -0.10
C VAL A 391 -18.88 0.14 0.83
N ASP A 392 -19.42 0.50 1.99
CA ASP A 392 -18.87 1.51 2.89
C ASP A 392 -18.71 0.96 4.33
N PHE A 393 -18.06 1.76 5.20
CA PHE A 393 -17.89 1.50 6.63
C PHE A 393 -17.10 0.23 6.96
N PHE A 394 -16.03 -0.02 6.23
CA PHE A 394 -15.04 -1.02 6.62
C PHE A 394 -14.22 -0.54 7.80
N SER A 395 -13.61 -1.48 8.52
CA SER A 395 -12.80 -1.17 9.69
C SER A 395 -11.57 -2.04 9.78
N GLY A 396 -10.43 -1.36 9.89
CA GLY A 396 -9.12 -1.94 10.20
C GLY A 396 -8.50 -2.73 9.06
N ASP A 397 -7.34 -3.29 9.39
CA ASP A 397 -6.41 -3.88 8.43
C ASP A 397 -6.21 -5.39 8.65
N SER A 398 -7.15 -6.05 9.34
CA SER A 398 -7.07 -7.48 9.63
C SER A 398 -7.13 -8.35 8.37
N VAL A 399 -6.63 -9.58 8.45
CA VAL A 399 -6.78 -10.60 7.40
C VAL A 399 -8.24 -10.78 6.99
N SER A 400 -9.15 -10.78 7.98
CA SER A 400 -10.59 -10.92 7.70
C SER A 400 -11.14 -9.74 6.87
N THR A 401 -10.71 -8.52 7.16
CA THR A 401 -11.10 -7.33 6.40
C THR A 401 -10.54 -7.38 4.99
N MET A 402 -9.25 -7.68 4.82
CA MET A 402 -8.60 -7.77 3.50
C MET A 402 -9.21 -8.90 2.66
N ASN A 403 -9.46 -10.07 3.24
CA ASN A 403 -10.15 -11.16 2.56
C ASN A 403 -11.57 -10.77 2.14
N TYR A 404 -12.28 -9.99 2.97
CA TYR A 404 -13.63 -9.54 2.64
C TYR A 404 -13.63 -8.56 1.47
N TYR A 405 -12.67 -7.61 1.37
CA TYR A 405 -12.49 -6.78 0.17
C TYR A 405 -12.33 -7.64 -1.09
N ILE A 406 -11.45 -8.65 -1.02
CA ILE A 406 -11.19 -9.55 -2.16
C ILE A 406 -12.45 -10.34 -2.53
N ASP A 407 -13.14 -10.90 -1.53
CA ASP A 407 -14.40 -11.64 -1.73
C ASP A 407 -15.46 -10.80 -2.45
N LEU A 408 -15.65 -9.58 -1.98
CA LEU A 408 -16.62 -8.66 -2.55
C LEU A 408 -16.30 -8.34 -4.02
N LEU A 409 -15.01 -8.14 -4.36
CA LEU A 409 -14.56 -7.85 -5.73
C LEU A 409 -14.69 -9.08 -6.63
N GLU A 410 -14.16 -10.24 -6.21
CA GLU A 410 -14.14 -11.47 -7.02
C GLU A 410 -15.57 -11.98 -7.30
N ASP A 411 -16.47 -11.92 -6.29
CA ASP A 411 -17.85 -12.36 -6.50
C ASP A 411 -18.67 -11.39 -7.38
N ALA A 412 -18.37 -10.07 -7.35
CA ALA A 412 -19.07 -9.09 -8.18
C ALA A 412 -18.82 -9.27 -9.68
N VAL A 413 -17.65 -9.75 -10.07
CA VAL A 413 -17.29 -9.98 -11.50
C VAL A 413 -18.26 -10.94 -12.19
N LYS A 414 -18.71 -12.00 -11.52
CA LYS A 414 -19.66 -12.97 -12.07
C LYS A 414 -20.96 -12.32 -12.52
N TYR A 415 -21.35 -11.23 -11.88
CA TYR A 415 -22.62 -10.52 -12.09
C TYR A 415 -22.42 -9.22 -12.84
N LYS A 416 -21.20 -8.92 -13.31
CA LYS A 416 -20.82 -7.68 -14.01
C LYS A 416 -21.21 -6.41 -13.24
N LEU A 417 -21.03 -6.43 -11.92
CA LEU A 417 -21.26 -5.28 -11.04
C LEU A 417 -19.96 -4.53 -10.80
N MET A 418 -19.91 -3.25 -11.21
CA MET A 418 -18.78 -2.36 -10.89
C MET A 418 -18.71 -2.09 -9.38
N ARG A 419 -17.48 -1.76 -8.92
CA ARG A 419 -17.23 -1.39 -7.52
C ARG A 419 -16.23 -0.27 -7.43
#